data_2b7f9f052c33615a202073ac69ee7081
#
_entry.id   2b7f9f052c33615a202073ac69ee7081
#
_cell.length_a   1.000
_cell.length_b   1.000
_cell.length_c   1.000
_cell.angle_alpha   90.00
_cell.angle_beta   90.00
_cell.angle_gamma   90.00
#
_symmetry.space_group_name_H-M   'P 1'
#
loop_
_entity.id
_entity.type
_entity.pdbx_description
1 polymer ?
#
loop_
_entity_poly.entity_id
_entity_poly.type
_entity_poly.pdbx_seq_one_letter_code
_entity_poly.pdbx_strand_id
1 'polypeptide(L)'
;MVKKVSVVVPAYNEQESIEALAERLRKVFAENSAYEFEVILVENGSTDGTYDKMLEIHDRDPRFKILRLARNFRMDGGITAGLKYASGDAAVMMTAALKEPPEMISQFLEKWEKGYENIYGIVTKRPGTNVIRRFNSQAFYWLINKFTSGMMPRNVSDFRLVDKKVYQTINQMDERNRYLRGMFVWAGFKSVGIEFERAPRFAGHSKAYTWQVLELALKGIFAYSYLPLKLITMMGLTV
;
A
#
# COMPACT_ATOMS: atom_id res chain seq x y z
N MET A 1 -21.40 18.97 3.52
CA MET A 1 -21.45 17.63 2.87
C MET A 1 -20.67 16.67 3.74
N VAL A 2 -21.19 15.45 3.91
CA VAL A 2 -20.45 14.37 4.57
C VAL A 2 -19.27 13.96 3.67
N LYS A 3 -18.05 13.89 4.25
CA LYS A 3 -16.86 13.46 3.50
C LYS A 3 -16.91 11.96 3.29
N LYS A 4 -16.49 11.51 2.12
CA LYS A 4 -16.43 10.10 1.76
C LYS A 4 -14.99 9.58 1.77
N VAL A 5 -14.79 8.37 2.25
CA VAL A 5 -13.48 7.70 2.32
C VAL A 5 -13.55 6.37 1.56
N SER A 6 -12.66 6.20 0.59
CA SER A 6 -12.51 4.93 -0.14
C SER A 6 -11.41 4.09 0.51
N VAL A 7 -11.71 2.83 0.87
CA VAL A 7 -10.71 1.88 1.37
C VAL A 7 -10.35 0.90 0.27
N VAL A 8 -9.11 0.96 -0.23
CA VAL A 8 -8.61 0.11 -1.31
C VAL A 8 -7.84 -1.07 -0.72
N VAL A 9 -8.32 -2.27 -1.00
CA VAL A 9 -7.78 -3.52 -0.42
C VAL A 9 -7.46 -4.53 -1.52
N PRO A 10 -6.21 -4.57 -2.02
CA PRO A 10 -5.79 -5.66 -2.90
C PRO A 10 -5.65 -6.96 -2.11
N ALA A 11 -6.20 -8.03 -2.64
CA ALA A 11 -6.13 -9.37 -2.08
C ALA A 11 -5.71 -10.40 -3.14
N TYR A 12 -4.83 -11.31 -2.75
CA TYR A 12 -4.38 -12.44 -3.55
C TYR A 12 -4.23 -13.67 -2.67
N ASN A 13 -5.11 -14.66 -2.83
CA ASN A 13 -5.20 -15.85 -1.99
C ASN A 13 -5.30 -15.50 -0.50
N GLU A 14 -6.33 -14.77 -0.12
CA GLU A 14 -6.58 -14.27 1.24
C GLU A 14 -7.97 -14.72 1.75
N GLN A 15 -8.47 -15.88 1.27
CA GLN A 15 -9.80 -16.40 1.66
C GLN A 15 -10.00 -16.54 3.18
N GLU A 16 -8.90 -16.78 3.94
CA GLU A 16 -8.95 -16.98 5.38
C GLU A 16 -9.00 -15.66 6.17
N SER A 17 -8.54 -14.55 5.57
CA SER A 17 -8.39 -13.26 6.25
C SER A 17 -9.42 -12.21 5.81
N ILE A 18 -10.00 -12.35 4.61
CA ILE A 18 -10.81 -11.29 4.00
C ILE A 18 -12.11 -11.01 4.78
N GLU A 19 -12.75 -12.04 5.34
CA GLU A 19 -13.96 -11.87 6.16
C GLU A 19 -13.66 -11.13 7.46
N ALA A 20 -12.60 -11.55 8.18
CA ALA A 20 -12.16 -10.90 9.42
C ALA A 20 -11.78 -9.43 9.18
N LEU A 21 -11.19 -9.12 8.01
CA LEU A 21 -10.92 -7.74 7.62
C LEU A 21 -12.23 -6.96 7.42
N ALA A 22 -13.21 -7.52 6.71
CA ALA A 22 -14.48 -6.86 6.46
C ALA A 22 -15.22 -6.55 7.78
N GLU A 23 -15.22 -7.47 8.73
CA GLU A 23 -15.80 -7.27 10.06
C GLU A 23 -15.11 -6.13 10.83
N ARG A 24 -13.78 -6.08 10.82
CA ARG A 24 -13.03 -5.00 11.49
C ARG A 24 -13.25 -3.65 10.82
N LEU A 25 -13.35 -3.60 9.48
CA LEU A 25 -13.68 -2.37 8.76
C LEU A 25 -15.08 -1.87 9.10
N ARG A 26 -16.09 -2.76 9.22
CA ARG A 26 -17.43 -2.37 9.65
C ARG A 26 -17.42 -1.70 11.04
N LYS A 27 -16.60 -2.19 11.98
CA LYS A 27 -16.43 -1.57 13.31
C LYS A 27 -15.80 -0.18 13.18
N VAL A 28 -14.72 -0.05 12.41
CA VAL A 28 -14.09 1.25 12.14
C VAL A 28 -15.09 2.24 11.52
N PHE A 29 -15.94 1.80 10.61
CA PHE A 29 -16.98 2.66 10.01
C PHE A 29 -18.03 3.12 11.04
N ALA A 30 -18.44 2.24 11.94
CA ALA A 30 -19.37 2.58 13.01
C ALA A 30 -18.77 3.60 13.98
N GLU A 31 -17.48 3.46 14.32
CA GLU A 31 -16.75 4.40 15.19
C GLU A 31 -16.49 5.76 14.51
N ASN A 32 -16.50 5.82 13.18
CA ASN A 32 -16.25 7.03 12.39
C ASN A 32 -17.49 7.46 11.57
N SER A 33 -18.66 7.45 12.19
CA SER A 33 -19.97 7.69 11.55
C SER A 33 -20.15 9.09 10.93
N ALA A 34 -19.21 10.02 11.19
CA ALA A 34 -19.17 11.33 10.52
C ALA A 34 -18.74 11.25 9.05
N TYR A 35 -18.27 10.08 8.59
CA TYR A 35 -17.83 9.83 7.23
C TYR A 35 -18.70 8.79 6.54
N GLU A 36 -18.82 8.91 5.22
CA GLU A 36 -19.30 7.82 4.37
C GLU A 36 -18.11 6.96 3.94
N PHE A 37 -18.29 5.64 3.93
CA PHE A 37 -17.24 4.72 3.52
C PHE A 37 -17.65 3.87 2.31
N GLU A 38 -16.71 3.63 1.42
CA GLU A 38 -16.75 2.55 0.44
C GLU A 38 -15.48 1.74 0.54
N VAL A 39 -15.57 0.45 0.25
CA VAL A 39 -14.41 -0.45 0.16
C VAL A 39 -14.31 -0.96 -1.26
N ILE A 40 -13.11 -0.91 -1.83
CA ILE A 40 -12.80 -1.49 -3.13
C ILE A 40 -11.90 -2.71 -2.88
N LEU A 41 -12.53 -3.88 -2.82
CA LEU A 41 -11.85 -5.16 -2.74
C LEU A 41 -11.30 -5.49 -4.13
N VAL A 42 -9.97 -5.42 -4.28
CA VAL A 42 -9.33 -5.74 -5.56
C VAL A 42 -8.90 -7.20 -5.53
N GLU A 43 -9.70 -8.07 -6.18
CA GLU A 43 -9.36 -9.46 -6.41
C GLU A 43 -8.23 -9.53 -7.46
N ASN A 44 -7.07 -9.95 -7.03
CA ASN A 44 -5.83 -9.82 -7.80
C ASN A 44 -5.40 -11.15 -8.45
N GLY A 45 -6.34 -11.86 -9.08
CA GLY A 45 -6.11 -13.11 -9.78
C GLY A 45 -5.85 -14.29 -8.83
N SER A 46 -6.62 -14.42 -7.75
CA SER A 46 -6.53 -15.51 -6.78
C SER A 46 -6.88 -16.87 -7.39
N THR A 47 -6.33 -17.92 -6.81
CA THR A 47 -6.56 -19.33 -7.18
C THR A 47 -7.29 -20.11 -6.11
N ASP A 48 -7.63 -19.46 -4.99
CA ASP A 48 -8.42 -20.01 -3.88
C ASP A 48 -9.82 -19.39 -3.84
N GLY A 49 -10.58 -19.63 -2.77
CA GLY A 49 -11.93 -19.09 -2.56
C GLY A 49 -12.02 -17.60 -2.23
N THR A 50 -10.95 -16.79 -2.43
CA THR A 50 -10.96 -15.36 -2.11
C THR A 50 -12.06 -14.59 -2.82
N TYR A 51 -12.29 -14.87 -4.12
CA TYR A 51 -13.31 -14.19 -4.91
C TYR A 51 -14.73 -14.50 -4.41
N ASP A 52 -15.00 -15.76 -4.13
CA ASP A 52 -16.32 -16.19 -3.64
C ASP A 52 -16.63 -15.54 -2.28
N LYS A 53 -15.62 -15.46 -1.40
CA LYS A 53 -15.75 -14.74 -0.12
C LYS A 53 -16.01 -13.25 -0.30
N MET A 54 -15.39 -12.62 -1.30
CA MET A 54 -15.68 -11.22 -1.61
C MET A 54 -17.11 -11.01 -2.09
N LEU A 55 -17.66 -11.93 -2.89
CA LEU A 55 -19.06 -11.89 -3.32
C LEU A 55 -20.00 -11.99 -2.11
N GLU A 56 -19.78 -12.94 -1.20
CA GLU A 56 -20.56 -13.08 0.03
C GLU A 56 -20.51 -11.80 0.89
N ILE A 57 -19.37 -11.12 0.96
CA ILE A 57 -19.22 -9.86 1.68
C ILE A 57 -20.01 -8.74 1.01
N HIS A 58 -19.91 -8.64 -0.33
CA HIS A 58 -20.64 -7.65 -1.12
C HIS A 58 -22.16 -7.80 -0.98
N ASP A 59 -22.65 -9.02 -1.07
CA ASP A 59 -24.09 -9.31 -0.98
C ASP A 59 -24.68 -8.90 0.39
N ARG A 60 -23.90 -9.02 1.46
CA ARG A 60 -24.28 -8.59 2.83
C ARG A 60 -24.10 -7.09 3.06
N ASP A 61 -23.16 -6.45 2.37
CA ASP A 61 -22.85 -5.04 2.55
C ASP A 61 -22.36 -4.41 1.23
N PRO A 62 -23.25 -3.72 0.48
CA PRO A 62 -22.93 -3.12 -0.82
C PRO A 62 -21.87 -2.03 -0.79
N ARG A 63 -21.44 -1.56 0.40
CA ARG A 63 -20.30 -0.66 0.52
C ARG A 63 -18.99 -1.33 0.08
N PHE A 64 -18.91 -2.66 0.17
CA PHE A 64 -17.79 -3.47 -0.30
C PHE A 64 -17.98 -3.79 -1.78
N LYS A 65 -17.34 -3.04 -2.65
CA LYS A 65 -17.34 -3.21 -4.09
C LYS A 65 -16.18 -4.12 -4.52
N ILE A 66 -16.36 -4.89 -5.59
CA ILE A 66 -15.35 -5.82 -6.07
C ILE A 66 -14.82 -5.37 -7.42
N LEU A 67 -13.50 -5.32 -7.52
CA LEU A 67 -12.78 -5.15 -8.78
C LEU A 67 -11.93 -6.40 -9.03
N ARG A 68 -12.26 -7.17 -10.08
CA ARG A 68 -11.53 -8.38 -10.42
C ARG A 68 -10.50 -8.12 -11.51
N LEU A 69 -9.24 -8.50 -11.26
CA LEU A 69 -8.15 -8.41 -12.22
C LEU A 69 -7.92 -9.76 -12.92
N ALA A 70 -7.52 -9.71 -14.19
CA ALA A 70 -7.31 -10.91 -15.00
C ALA A 70 -6.16 -11.83 -14.51
N ARG A 71 -5.22 -11.28 -13.72
CA ARG A 71 -4.09 -12.01 -13.14
C ARG A 71 -3.51 -11.25 -11.96
N ASN A 72 -2.54 -11.84 -11.25
CA ASN A 72 -1.81 -11.15 -10.18
C ASN A 72 -0.88 -10.06 -10.75
N PHE A 73 -1.24 -8.81 -10.50
CA PHE A 73 -0.44 -7.60 -10.81
C PHE A 73 0.38 -7.11 -9.61
N ARG A 74 0.53 -7.93 -8.56
CA ARG A 74 1.20 -7.61 -7.31
C ARG A 74 0.49 -6.46 -6.55
N MET A 75 1.13 -6.00 -5.46
CA MET A 75 0.55 -4.98 -4.56
C MET A 75 0.33 -3.64 -5.29
N ASP A 76 1.37 -3.11 -5.94
CA ASP A 76 1.30 -1.80 -6.60
C ASP A 76 0.26 -1.78 -7.73
N GLY A 77 0.14 -2.88 -8.49
CA GLY A 77 -0.87 -3.01 -9.54
C GLY A 77 -2.29 -3.07 -8.98
N GLY A 78 -2.49 -3.84 -7.90
CA GLY A 78 -3.79 -3.93 -7.21
C GLY A 78 -4.21 -2.58 -6.61
N ILE A 79 -3.31 -1.88 -5.91
CA ILE A 79 -3.58 -0.54 -5.37
C ILE A 79 -3.87 0.45 -6.50
N THR A 80 -3.07 0.44 -7.57
CA THR A 80 -3.29 1.31 -8.74
C THR A 80 -4.67 1.10 -9.35
N ALA A 81 -5.07 -0.15 -9.54
CA ALA A 81 -6.39 -0.47 -10.07
C ALA A 81 -7.51 0.04 -9.15
N GLY A 82 -7.39 -0.21 -7.84
CA GLY A 82 -8.39 0.25 -6.87
C GLY A 82 -8.48 1.78 -6.77
N LEU A 83 -7.36 2.49 -6.79
CA LEU A 83 -7.34 3.96 -6.73
C LEU A 83 -8.00 4.62 -7.96
N LYS A 84 -8.03 3.95 -9.12
CA LYS A 84 -8.76 4.44 -10.30
C LYS A 84 -10.28 4.44 -10.12
N TYR A 85 -10.80 3.56 -9.27
CA TYR A 85 -12.22 3.45 -8.96
C TYR A 85 -12.61 4.10 -7.63
N ALA A 86 -11.65 4.65 -6.88
CA ALA A 86 -11.91 5.41 -5.67
C ALA A 86 -12.69 6.69 -5.98
N SER A 87 -13.80 6.92 -5.27
CA SER A 87 -14.64 8.09 -5.43
C SER A 87 -14.65 9.01 -4.21
N GLY A 88 -13.96 8.61 -3.12
CA GLY A 88 -13.91 9.35 -1.88
C GLY A 88 -13.10 10.64 -1.95
N ASP A 89 -13.30 11.51 -0.95
CA ASP A 89 -12.50 12.71 -0.72
C ASP A 89 -11.11 12.36 -0.18
N ALA A 90 -10.98 11.15 0.39
CA ALA A 90 -9.71 10.52 0.71
C ALA A 90 -9.74 9.04 0.32
N ALA A 91 -8.55 8.43 0.14
CA ALA A 91 -8.40 7.00 -0.09
C ALA A 91 -7.43 6.39 0.92
N VAL A 92 -7.84 5.31 1.57
CA VAL A 92 -7.00 4.47 2.42
C VAL A 92 -6.56 3.26 1.63
N MET A 93 -5.28 2.93 1.67
CA MET A 93 -4.72 1.71 1.07
C MET A 93 -4.23 0.79 2.18
N MET A 94 -4.63 -0.47 2.16
CA MET A 94 -4.18 -1.47 3.13
C MET A 94 -4.18 -2.88 2.55
N THR A 95 -3.53 -3.83 3.22
CA THR A 95 -3.48 -5.23 2.78
C THR A 95 -4.60 -6.06 3.37
N ALA A 96 -5.06 -7.08 2.65
CA ALA A 96 -6.08 -8.02 3.16
C ALA A 96 -5.54 -8.95 4.26
N ALA A 97 -4.23 -9.07 4.45
CA ALA A 97 -3.58 -10.02 5.36
C ALA A 97 -3.65 -9.63 6.86
N LEU A 98 -4.37 -8.57 7.23
CA LEU A 98 -4.54 -8.07 8.61
C LEU A 98 -3.21 -7.82 9.38
N LYS A 99 -2.15 -7.51 8.66
CA LYS A 99 -0.87 -7.12 9.25
C LYS A 99 -0.88 -5.68 9.76
N GLU A 100 -1.67 -4.86 9.15
CA GLU A 100 -1.94 -3.48 9.51
C GLU A 100 -3.28 -3.43 10.27
N PRO A 101 -3.36 -2.76 11.43
CA PRO A 101 -4.61 -2.66 12.17
C PRO A 101 -5.55 -1.65 11.50
N PRO A 102 -6.75 -2.07 11.04
CA PRO A 102 -7.73 -1.17 10.41
C PRO A 102 -8.15 0.00 11.31
N GLU A 103 -8.07 -0.18 12.62
CA GLU A 103 -8.43 0.82 13.63
C GLU A 103 -7.56 2.09 13.55
N MET A 104 -6.37 2.00 12.96
CA MET A 104 -5.53 3.18 12.70
C MET A 104 -6.15 4.16 11.69
N ILE A 105 -7.16 3.75 10.94
CA ILE A 105 -7.88 4.63 10.02
C ILE A 105 -8.41 5.85 10.77
N SER A 106 -8.90 5.69 12.01
CA SER A 106 -9.35 6.80 12.84
C SER A 106 -8.24 7.83 13.08
N GLN A 107 -7.02 7.39 13.39
CA GLN A 107 -5.87 8.28 13.56
C GLN A 107 -5.45 8.95 12.24
N PHE A 108 -5.57 8.24 11.12
CA PHE A 108 -5.29 8.82 9.80
C PHE A 108 -6.29 9.92 9.47
N LEU A 109 -7.58 9.72 9.74
CA LEU A 109 -8.64 10.71 9.57
C LEU A 109 -8.38 11.97 10.40
N GLU A 110 -7.97 11.83 11.67
CA GLU A 110 -7.61 12.97 12.51
C GLU A 110 -6.45 13.81 11.92
N LYS A 111 -5.44 13.15 11.35
CA LYS A 111 -4.33 13.87 10.70
C LYS A 111 -4.76 14.52 9.39
N TRP A 112 -5.64 13.86 8.62
CA TRP A 112 -6.22 14.43 7.42
C TRP A 112 -7.01 15.71 7.70
N GLU A 113 -7.85 15.71 8.75
CA GLU A 113 -8.58 16.91 9.20
C GLU A 113 -7.65 18.06 9.64
N LYS A 114 -6.43 17.73 10.10
CA LYS A 114 -5.38 18.72 10.42
C LYS A 114 -4.63 19.21 9.16
N GLY A 115 -5.10 18.85 7.96
CA GLY A 115 -4.57 19.32 6.69
C GLY A 115 -3.32 18.58 6.21
N TYR A 116 -3.01 17.38 6.71
CA TYR A 116 -2.06 16.50 6.08
C TYR A 116 -2.74 15.79 4.90
N GLU A 117 -1.97 15.57 3.83
CA GLU A 117 -2.48 15.10 2.54
C GLU A 117 -2.06 13.65 2.23
N ASN A 118 -0.98 13.19 2.89
CA ASN A 118 -0.47 11.84 2.78
C ASN A 118 -0.04 11.36 4.17
N ILE A 119 -0.84 10.53 4.79
CA ILE A 119 -0.62 9.99 6.13
C ILE A 119 -0.27 8.51 5.98
N TYR A 120 0.90 8.09 6.45
CA TYR A 120 1.40 6.74 6.25
C TYR A 120 1.83 6.07 7.55
N GLY A 121 1.70 4.75 7.59
CA GLY A 121 2.15 3.95 8.70
C GLY A 121 3.66 3.72 8.68
N ILE A 122 4.32 3.86 9.84
CA ILE A 122 5.73 3.51 10.09
C ILE A 122 5.77 2.27 10.95
N VAL A 123 6.36 1.20 10.43
CA VAL A 123 6.46 -0.07 11.16
C VAL A 123 7.61 -0.03 12.17
N THR A 124 7.31 -0.01 13.46
CA THR A 124 8.31 -0.01 14.54
C THR A 124 8.81 -1.39 14.91
N LYS A 125 7.92 -2.38 14.94
CA LYS A 125 8.26 -3.78 15.22
C LYS A 125 7.69 -4.73 14.17
N ARG A 126 8.47 -5.74 13.81
CA ARG A 126 8.08 -6.83 12.90
C ARG A 126 8.29 -8.15 13.62
N PRO A 127 7.24 -8.88 14.01
CA PRO A 127 7.40 -10.19 14.64
C PRO A 127 8.12 -11.17 13.70
N GLY A 128 9.02 -11.99 14.26
CA GLY A 128 9.70 -13.07 13.52
C GLY A 128 10.78 -12.65 12.53
N THR A 129 11.37 -11.46 12.67
CA THR A 129 12.51 -11.05 11.84
C THR A 129 13.85 -11.50 12.42
N ASN A 130 14.56 -12.39 11.68
CA ASN A 130 15.93 -12.77 11.98
C ASN A 130 16.89 -11.57 11.79
N VAL A 131 18.01 -11.57 12.55
CA VAL A 131 19.06 -10.54 12.51
C VAL A 131 19.56 -10.29 11.08
N ILE A 132 19.75 -11.35 10.30
CA ILE A 132 20.19 -11.29 8.89
C ILE A 132 19.18 -10.50 8.03
N ARG A 133 17.88 -10.73 8.22
CA ARG A 133 16.83 -10.03 7.48
C ARG A 133 16.76 -8.55 7.86
N ARG A 134 17.03 -8.23 9.11
CA ARG A 134 17.13 -6.86 9.62
C ARG A 134 18.32 -6.12 9.02
N PHE A 135 19.49 -6.78 8.96
CA PHE A 135 20.70 -6.23 8.33
C PHE A 135 20.50 -5.98 6.83
N ASN A 136 19.96 -6.97 6.09
CA ASN A 136 19.66 -6.82 4.66
C ASN A 136 18.67 -5.69 4.39
N SER A 137 17.66 -5.52 5.26
CA SER A 137 16.72 -4.41 5.15
C SER A 137 17.40 -3.05 5.40
N GLN A 138 18.30 -2.96 6.38
CA GLN A 138 19.05 -1.73 6.65
C GLN A 138 20.00 -1.37 5.51
N ALA A 139 20.75 -2.35 5.00
CA ALA A 139 21.64 -2.16 3.84
C ALA A 139 20.84 -1.71 2.60
N PHE A 140 19.68 -2.31 2.38
CA PHE A 140 18.77 -1.92 1.30
C PHE A 140 18.29 -0.47 1.42
N TYR A 141 17.77 -0.06 2.57
CA TYR A 141 17.33 1.33 2.78
C TYR A 141 18.49 2.33 2.74
N TRP A 142 19.67 1.93 3.21
CA TRP A 142 20.86 2.76 3.08
C TRP A 142 21.23 2.99 1.60
N LEU A 143 21.22 1.90 0.81
CA LEU A 143 21.53 1.96 -0.61
C LEU A 143 20.51 2.83 -1.36
N ILE A 144 19.21 2.57 -1.18
CA ILE A 144 18.15 3.37 -1.81
C ILE A 144 18.28 4.85 -1.41
N ASN A 145 18.43 5.16 -0.12
CA ASN A 145 18.54 6.55 0.34
C ASN A 145 19.78 7.26 -0.22
N LYS A 146 20.89 6.54 -0.39
CA LYS A 146 22.09 7.09 -1.03
C LYS A 146 21.83 7.43 -2.51
N PHE A 147 21.01 6.65 -3.21
CA PHE A 147 20.73 6.83 -4.63
C PHE A 147 19.50 7.71 -4.91
N THR A 148 18.62 7.91 -3.93
CA THR A 148 17.42 8.75 -4.04
C THR A 148 17.53 10.03 -3.22
N SER A 149 18.75 10.46 -2.86
CA SER A 149 19.01 11.68 -2.07
C SER A 149 18.23 11.76 -0.75
N GLY A 150 18.04 10.61 -0.08
CA GLY A 150 17.33 10.56 1.21
C GLY A 150 15.80 10.64 1.10
N MET A 151 15.26 10.56 -0.10
CA MET A 151 13.83 10.77 -0.38
C MET A 151 12.92 9.73 0.29
N MET A 152 13.42 8.51 0.57
CA MET A 152 12.61 7.41 1.07
C MET A 152 12.66 7.29 2.59
N PRO A 153 11.58 7.60 3.33
CA PRO A 153 11.52 7.33 4.77
C PRO A 153 11.70 5.84 5.08
N ARG A 154 12.41 5.53 6.17
CA ARG A 154 12.65 4.14 6.59
C ARG A 154 11.37 3.50 7.15
N ASN A 155 11.21 2.20 6.94
CA ASN A 155 10.12 1.39 7.50
C ASN A 155 8.69 1.82 7.13
N VAL A 156 8.52 2.59 6.06
CA VAL A 156 7.19 2.99 5.58
C VAL A 156 6.40 1.78 5.09
N SER A 157 5.16 1.67 5.56
CA SER A 157 4.18 0.70 5.07
C SER A 157 3.43 1.24 3.83
N ASP A 158 2.81 0.33 3.09
CA ASP A 158 1.82 0.70 2.06
C ASP A 158 0.49 1.15 2.68
N PHE A 159 0.29 0.86 3.97
CA PHE A 159 -0.85 1.33 4.74
C PHE A 159 -0.80 2.84 4.91
N ARG A 160 -1.68 3.54 4.24
CA ARG A 160 -1.75 5.00 4.24
C ARG A 160 -3.12 5.52 3.88
N LEU A 161 -3.39 6.75 4.30
CA LEU A 161 -4.49 7.57 3.81
C LEU A 161 -3.93 8.70 2.97
N VAL A 162 -4.54 8.95 1.81
CA VAL A 162 -4.20 10.06 0.93
C VAL A 162 -5.44 10.87 0.57
N ASP A 163 -5.28 12.19 0.50
CA ASP A 163 -6.31 13.11 0.02
C ASP A 163 -6.65 12.84 -1.46
N LYS A 164 -7.84 13.23 -1.88
CA LYS A 164 -8.33 13.08 -3.24
C LYS A 164 -7.36 13.61 -4.29
N LYS A 165 -6.83 14.81 -4.07
CA LYS A 165 -5.87 15.41 -4.98
C LYS A 165 -4.58 14.59 -5.12
N VAL A 166 -4.15 13.93 -4.05
CA VAL A 166 -2.96 13.07 -4.07
C VAL A 166 -3.18 11.85 -4.96
N TYR A 167 -4.24 11.06 -4.69
CA TYR A 167 -4.45 9.86 -5.50
C TYR A 167 -4.86 10.17 -6.94
N GLN A 168 -5.53 11.30 -7.19
CA GLN A 168 -5.81 11.75 -8.56
C GLN A 168 -4.51 12.12 -9.30
N THR A 169 -3.59 12.84 -8.64
CA THR A 169 -2.25 13.13 -9.19
C THR A 169 -1.50 11.84 -9.51
N ILE A 170 -1.48 10.88 -8.58
CA ILE A 170 -0.86 9.58 -8.80
C ILE A 170 -1.52 8.85 -10.00
N ASN A 171 -2.85 8.89 -10.12
CA ASN A 171 -3.55 8.26 -11.23
C ASN A 171 -3.23 8.86 -12.60
N GLN A 172 -2.85 10.14 -12.65
CA GLN A 172 -2.47 10.86 -13.89
C GLN A 172 -1.02 10.61 -14.32
N MET A 173 -0.19 10.04 -13.45
CA MET A 173 1.20 9.68 -13.78
C MET A 173 1.22 8.49 -14.75
N ASP A 174 2.04 8.57 -15.82
CA ASP A 174 2.05 7.60 -16.93
C ASP A 174 3.02 6.43 -16.75
N GLU A 175 3.66 6.29 -15.56
CA GLU A 175 4.59 5.21 -15.31
C GLU A 175 3.94 3.83 -15.47
N ARG A 176 4.46 3.02 -16.38
CA ARG A 176 4.03 1.63 -16.57
C ARG A 176 4.50 0.71 -15.45
N ASN A 177 5.69 0.96 -14.91
CA ASN A 177 6.30 0.18 -13.85
C ASN A 177 6.21 0.95 -12.53
N ARG A 178 5.02 1.04 -11.96
CA ARG A 178 4.72 1.84 -10.80
C ARG A 178 5.40 1.30 -9.53
N TYR A 179 6.12 2.17 -8.85
CA TYR A 179 6.59 1.98 -7.48
C TYR A 179 5.90 3.02 -6.60
N LEU A 180 4.71 2.69 -6.13
CA LEU A 180 3.79 3.65 -5.50
C LEU A 180 4.39 4.37 -4.30
N ARG A 181 5.20 3.68 -3.47
CA ARG A 181 5.87 4.33 -2.33
C ARG A 181 6.72 5.52 -2.76
N GLY A 182 7.47 5.36 -3.83
CA GLY A 182 8.28 6.43 -4.40
C GLY A 182 7.43 7.53 -5.02
N MET A 183 6.37 7.16 -5.75
CA MET A 183 5.48 8.12 -6.39
C MET A 183 4.81 9.05 -5.38
N PHE A 184 4.33 8.53 -4.24
CA PHE A 184 3.74 9.33 -3.17
C PHE A 184 4.75 10.30 -2.52
N VAL A 185 6.01 9.91 -2.41
CA VAL A 185 7.07 10.79 -1.88
C VAL A 185 7.46 11.83 -2.92
N TRP A 186 7.63 11.40 -4.17
CA TRP A 186 8.02 12.27 -5.29
C TRP A 186 6.97 13.36 -5.56
N ALA A 187 5.70 13.05 -5.39
CA ALA A 187 4.60 14.01 -5.57
C ALA A 187 4.65 15.20 -4.59
N GLY A 188 5.38 15.10 -3.47
CA GLY A 188 5.73 16.21 -2.59
C GLY A 188 4.60 16.79 -1.74
N PHE A 189 3.48 16.07 -1.58
CA PHE A 189 2.37 16.52 -0.75
C PHE A 189 2.71 16.53 0.75
N LYS A 190 2.01 17.37 1.52
CA LYS A 190 2.20 17.48 2.96
C LYS A 190 1.96 16.17 3.67
N SER A 191 3.03 15.56 4.18
CA SER A 191 3.04 14.18 4.66
C SER A 191 3.32 14.10 6.15
N VAL A 192 2.77 13.04 6.80
CA VAL A 192 3.09 12.68 8.20
C VAL A 192 3.05 11.16 8.37
N GLY A 193 3.99 10.62 9.15
CA GLY A 193 4.02 9.21 9.52
C GLY A 193 3.38 8.97 10.89
N ILE A 194 2.70 7.83 11.04
CA ILE A 194 2.18 7.33 12.32
C ILE A 194 2.81 5.98 12.60
N GLU A 195 3.45 5.86 13.74
CA GLU A 195 4.11 4.63 14.16
C GLU A 195 3.09 3.56 14.58
N PHE A 196 3.37 2.31 14.19
CA PHE A 196 2.59 1.16 14.64
C PHE A 196 3.42 -0.12 14.70
N GLU A 197 2.97 -1.04 15.52
CA GLU A 197 3.50 -2.40 15.56
C GLU A 197 2.73 -3.27 14.57
N ARG A 198 3.46 -3.93 13.67
CA ARG A 198 2.84 -4.84 12.72
C ARG A 198 2.41 -6.12 13.42
N ALA A 199 1.14 -6.49 13.29
CA ALA A 199 0.66 -7.76 13.79
C ALA A 199 1.30 -8.95 13.03
N PRO A 200 1.44 -10.13 13.65
CA PRO A 200 1.64 -11.36 12.91
C PRO A 200 0.55 -11.51 11.85
N ARG A 201 0.88 -12.18 10.75
CA ARG A 201 -0.12 -12.47 9.72
C ARG A 201 -1.26 -13.28 10.35
N PHE A 202 -2.51 -12.89 10.08
CA PHE A 202 -3.69 -13.56 10.66
C PHE A 202 -3.78 -15.01 10.20
N ALA A 203 -3.53 -15.30 8.91
CA ALA A 203 -3.53 -16.62 8.32
C ALA A 203 -2.63 -16.72 7.08
N GLY A 204 -2.34 -17.94 6.63
CA GLY A 204 -1.58 -18.23 5.41
C GLY A 204 -0.07 -17.98 5.51
N HIS A 205 0.65 -18.22 4.40
CA HIS A 205 2.11 -18.11 4.32
C HIS A 205 2.57 -16.84 3.61
N SER A 206 3.79 -16.36 3.93
CA SER A 206 4.38 -15.22 3.23
C SER A 206 4.67 -15.58 1.77
N LYS A 207 4.12 -14.80 0.84
CA LYS A 207 4.28 -14.99 -0.62
C LYS A 207 5.43 -14.16 -1.19
N ALA A 208 6.22 -13.49 -0.34
CA ALA A 208 7.38 -12.70 -0.75
C ALA A 208 8.64 -13.59 -0.75
N TYR A 209 9.10 -13.96 -1.93
CA TYR A 209 10.37 -14.65 -2.14
C TYR A 209 11.53 -13.64 -2.18
N THR A 210 12.75 -14.08 -1.84
CA THR A 210 13.97 -13.25 -1.81
C THR A 210 14.20 -12.54 -3.15
N TRP A 211 13.94 -13.22 -4.27
CA TRP A 211 14.07 -12.66 -5.62
C TRP A 211 13.11 -11.48 -5.86
N GLN A 212 11.88 -11.57 -5.36
CA GLN A 212 10.90 -10.48 -5.50
C GLN A 212 11.31 -9.22 -4.73
N VAL A 213 12.00 -9.40 -3.59
CA VAL A 213 12.55 -8.27 -2.81
C VAL A 213 13.68 -7.59 -3.58
N LEU A 214 14.56 -8.38 -4.22
CA LEU A 214 15.63 -7.84 -5.07
C LEU A 214 15.05 -7.10 -6.29
N GLU A 215 14.06 -7.68 -6.95
CA GLU A 215 13.38 -7.03 -8.09
C GLU A 215 12.72 -5.70 -7.68
N LEU A 216 12.09 -5.66 -6.51
CA LEU A 216 11.51 -4.42 -5.97
C LEU A 216 12.59 -3.36 -5.69
N ALA A 217 13.75 -3.80 -5.19
CA ALA A 217 14.91 -2.95 -4.97
C ALA A 217 15.42 -2.31 -6.27
N LEU A 218 15.63 -3.14 -7.28
CA LEU A 218 16.07 -2.68 -8.59
C LEU A 218 15.04 -1.72 -9.21
N LYS A 219 13.74 -2.02 -9.11
CA LYS A 219 12.68 -1.11 -9.56
C LYS A 219 12.79 0.27 -8.91
N GLY A 220 12.99 0.33 -7.58
CA GLY A 220 13.15 1.59 -6.87
C GLY A 220 14.39 2.37 -7.33
N ILE A 221 15.52 1.70 -7.52
CA ILE A 221 16.77 2.32 -7.98
C ILE A 221 16.63 2.86 -9.40
N PHE A 222 16.11 2.08 -10.34
CA PHE A 222 15.94 2.50 -11.73
C PHE A 222 14.85 3.56 -11.93
N ALA A 223 13.82 3.58 -11.08
CA ALA A 223 12.75 4.57 -11.17
C ALA A 223 13.18 5.97 -10.66
N TYR A 224 14.07 6.02 -9.64
CA TYR A 224 14.39 7.27 -8.94
C TYR A 224 15.87 7.63 -8.92
N SER A 225 16.72 6.95 -9.71
CA SER A 225 18.16 7.22 -9.78
C SER A 225 18.71 7.10 -11.20
N TYR A 226 19.42 8.13 -11.62
CA TYR A 226 20.19 8.10 -12.87
C TYR A 226 21.57 7.41 -12.72
N LEU A 227 21.95 6.96 -11.51
CA LEU A 227 23.28 6.41 -11.27
C LEU A 227 23.57 5.16 -12.11
N PRO A 228 22.66 4.17 -12.25
CA PRO A 228 22.92 3.02 -13.10
C PRO A 228 23.23 3.42 -14.56
N LEU A 229 22.48 4.40 -15.07
CA LEU A 229 22.71 4.93 -16.42
C LEU A 229 24.07 5.62 -16.54
N LYS A 230 24.45 6.46 -15.56
CA LYS A 230 25.77 7.12 -15.52
C LYS A 230 26.91 6.08 -15.48
N LEU A 231 26.78 5.01 -14.70
CA LEU A 231 27.80 3.97 -14.62
C LEU A 231 27.97 3.25 -15.97
N ILE A 232 26.88 2.89 -16.63
CA ILE A 232 26.92 2.25 -17.96
C ILE A 232 27.54 3.19 -18.99
N THR A 233 27.16 4.49 -18.97
CA THR A 233 27.73 5.50 -19.86
C THR A 233 29.23 5.66 -19.64
N MET A 234 29.70 5.73 -18.37
CA MET A 234 31.11 5.81 -18.04
C MET A 234 31.88 4.56 -18.49
N MET A 235 31.32 3.37 -18.28
CA MET A 235 31.93 2.12 -18.77
C MET A 235 32.03 2.08 -20.29
N GLY A 236 30.99 2.54 -21.01
CA GLY A 236 31.01 2.61 -22.47
C GLY A 236 31.98 3.65 -23.03
N LEU A 237 32.34 4.69 -22.27
CA LEU A 237 33.34 5.68 -22.67
C LEU A 237 34.79 5.24 -22.41
N THR A 238 35.00 4.16 -21.62
CA THR A 238 36.34 3.62 -21.27
C THR A 238 36.72 2.40 -22.10
N VAL A 239 35.83 1.92 -22.95
CA VAL A 239 36.06 0.85 -23.96
C VAL A 239 36.22 1.49 -25.33
#